data_faafe16a2e2ecefc7c194e6a963cb3bc
#
_entry.id   faafe16a2e2ecefc7c194e6a963cb3bc
#
_cell.length_a   1.000
_cell.length_b   1.000
_cell.length_c   1.000
_cell.angle_alpha   90.00
_cell.angle_beta   90.00
_cell.angle_gamma   90.00
#
_symmetry.space_group_name_H-M   'P 1'
#
loop_
_entity.id
_entity.type
_entity.pdbx_description
1 polymer ?
#
loop_
_entity_poly.entity_id
_entity_poly.type
_entity_poly.pdbx_seq_one_letter_code
_entity_poly.pdbx_strand_id
1 'polypeptide(L)'
;MKKYRCTVCGEIIESEEVPAVCPVCKAKTFEEVNEQNKEYADEHRIGVAKGLDEEVVKGLRDHFTGECCEVGMYLAMSRQADREGYPEIAEAFKRYAFEEAEHASKFAELLGEVVTDSTKKNVELRAAAEHGACAGKLAIAKRAKELGYDAIHDTVHEMCKDEARHGKGFDGLLKRYFSC
;
A
#
# COMPACT_ATOMS: atom_id res chain seq x y z
N MET A 1 17.92 16.73 29.34
CA MET A 1 18.25 15.44 30.01
C MET A 1 18.87 14.52 28.97
N LYS A 2 19.88 13.78 29.33
CA LYS A 2 20.53 12.77 28.47
C LYS A 2 19.98 11.39 28.78
N LYS A 3 20.07 10.47 27.85
CA LYS A 3 19.70 9.06 28.07
C LYS A 3 20.95 8.22 28.25
N TYR A 4 20.97 7.38 29.25
CA TYR A 4 22.07 6.46 29.53
C TYR A 4 21.54 5.03 29.57
N ARG A 5 22.22 4.13 28.87
CA ARG A 5 21.92 2.70 28.88
C ARG A 5 22.86 1.99 29.85
N CYS A 6 22.31 1.19 30.73
CA CYS A 6 23.11 0.29 31.59
C CYS A 6 23.73 -0.81 30.71
N THR A 7 25.05 -0.96 30.72
CA THR A 7 25.76 -1.93 29.88
C THR A 7 25.56 -3.38 30.31
N VAL A 8 24.94 -3.62 31.49
CA VAL A 8 24.70 -4.97 32.03
C VAL A 8 23.29 -5.46 31.73
N CYS A 9 22.23 -4.65 31.97
CA CYS A 9 20.85 -5.08 31.82
C CYS A 9 20.08 -4.37 30.70
N GLY A 10 20.69 -3.36 30.06
CA GLY A 10 20.06 -2.60 28.98
C GLY A 10 19.07 -1.52 29.41
N GLU A 11 18.79 -1.35 30.71
CA GLU A 11 17.88 -0.33 31.22
C GLU A 11 18.31 1.06 30.77
N ILE A 12 17.34 1.87 30.31
CA ILE A 12 17.57 3.25 29.86
C ILE A 12 17.09 4.22 30.94
N ILE A 13 17.99 5.11 31.37
CA ILE A 13 17.76 6.08 32.44
C ILE A 13 17.93 7.48 31.86
N GLU A 14 16.96 8.36 32.08
CA GLU A 14 17.07 9.78 31.76
C GLU A 14 17.66 10.53 32.95
N SER A 15 18.81 11.18 32.74
CA SER A 15 19.54 11.95 33.75
C SER A 15 20.33 13.10 33.13
N GLU A 16 20.69 14.11 33.88
CA GLU A 16 21.60 15.16 33.42
C GLU A 16 23.06 14.71 33.47
N GLU A 17 23.38 13.79 34.36
CA GLU A 17 24.73 13.21 34.52
C GLU A 17 24.64 11.68 34.45
N VAL A 18 25.82 11.03 34.26
CA VAL A 18 25.90 9.57 34.22
C VAL A 18 25.38 9.01 35.58
N PRO A 19 24.37 8.11 35.57
CA PRO A 19 23.84 7.56 36.82
C PRO A 19 24.91 6.80 37.62
N ALA A 20 24.95 7.00 38.93
CA ALA A 20 25.92 6.34 39.81
C ALA A 20 25.67 4.82 39.90
N VAL A 21 24.42 4.39 39.77
CA VAL A 21 24.00 2.98 39.89
C VAL A 21 22.73 2.72 39.16
N CYS A 22 22.62 1.57 38.47
CA CYS A 22 21.41 1.14 37.83
C CYS A 22 20.32 0.76 38.82
N PRO A 23 19.10 1.31 38.74
CA PRO A 23 18.02 1.00 39.69
C PRO A 23 17.58 -0.46 39.59
N VAL A 24 17.77 -1.10 38.42
CA VAL A 24 17.34 -2.49 38.15
C VAL A 24 18.39 -3.50 38.62
N CYS A 25 19.60 -3.47 38.06
CA CYS A 25 20.62 -4.50 38.27
C CYS A 25 21.76 -4.09 39.21
N LYS A 26 21.76 -2.85 39.70
CA LYS A 26 22.78 -2.29 40.59
C LYS A 26 24.18 -2.14 39.96
N ALA A 27 24.32 -2.34 38.68
CA ALA A 27 25.55 -2.08 37.95
C ALA A 27 25.89 -0.57 37.95
N LYS A 28 27.18 -0.26 37.75
CA LYS A 28 27.71 1.13 37.78
C LYS A 28 28.26 1.56 36.41
N THR A 29 28.03 0.77 35.39
CA THR A 29 28.55 1.02 34.03
C THR A 29 27.43 1.41 33.08
N PHE A 30 27.60 2.56 32.42
CA PHE A 30 26.62 3.14 31.51
C PHE A 30 27.30 3.65 30.25
N GLU A 31 26.54 3.63 29.16
CA GLU A 31 26.87 4.31 27.91
C GLU A 31 25.83 5.40 27.62
N GLU A 32 26.26 6.55 27.13
CA GLU A 32 25.34 7.61 26.70
C GLU A 32 24.65 7.17 25.39
N VAL A 33 23.33 7.16 25.38
CA VAL A 33 22.54 6.82 24.21
C VAL A 33 22.36 8.08 23.37
N ASN A 34 23.21 8.26 22.38
CA ASN A 34 23.03 9.29 21.39
C ASN A 34 21.96 8.82 20.38
N GLU A 35 20.75 9.33 20.48
CA GLU A 35 19.69 9.07 19.49
C GLU A 35 20.00 9.69 18.11
N GLN A 36 21.03 10.54 18.03
CA GLN A 36 21.36 11.31 16.84
C GLN A 36 22.12 10.56 15.74
N ASN A 37 22.51 9.29 15.93
CA ASN A 37 23.33 8.55 14.96
C ASN A 37 22.87 7.11 14.74
N LYS A 38 21.54 6.88 14.65
CA LYS A 38 21.05 5.70 13.93
C LYS A 38 20.78 6.10 12.48
N GLU A 39 21.83 6.49 11.77
CA GLU A 39 21.75 6.54 10.32
C GLU A 39 21.71 5.10 9.82
N TYR A 40 20.55 4.70 9.35
CA TYR A 40 20.43 3.50 8.53
C TYR A 40 21.13 3.79 7.19
N ALA A 41 21.79 2.79 6.62
CA ALA A 41 22.51 2.93 5.35
C ALA A 41 21.60 3.46 4.21
N ASP A 42 20.30 3.23 4.33
CA ASP A 42 19.26 3.79 3.46
C ASP A 42 17.92 3.85 4.18
N GLU A 43 17.11 4.86 3.89
CA GLU A 43 15.72 4.95 4.33
C GLU A 43 14.79 4.68 3.16
N HIS A 44 14.06 3.57 3.24
CA HIS A 44 12.95 3.35 2.33
C HIS A 44 11.80 4.32 2.65
N ARG A 45 11.59 5.32 1.79
CA ARG A 45 10.53 6.34 1.93
C ARG A 45 9.63 6.33 0.72
N ILE A 46 8.33 6.52 0.95
CA ILE A 46 7.38 6.73 -0.14
C ILE A 46 7.75 8.02 -0.88
N GLY A 47 7.88 7.90 -2.20
CA GLY A 47 8.18 9.02 -3.08
C GLY A 47 9.66 9.37 -3.18
N VAL A 48 10.58 8.43 -2.97
CA VAL A 48 12.03 8.65 -3.15
C VAL A 48 12.38 9.09 -4.57
N ALA A 49 11.56 8.76 -5.57
CA ALA A 49 11.78 9.16 -6.96
C ALA A 49 11.39 10.61 -7.27
N LYS A 50 10.79 11.34 -6.32
CA LYS A 50 10.38 12.73 -6.55
C LYS A 50 11.57 13.64 -6.77
N GLY A 51 11.56 14.35 -7.90
CA GLY A 51 12.63 15.30 -8.26
C GLY A 51 13.89 14.65 -8.81
N LEU A 52 13.89 13.35 -9.08
CA LEU A 52 14.98 12.66 -9.77
C LEU A 52 14.89 12.88 -11.30
N ASP A 53 15.79 12.24 -12.01
CA ASP A 53 15.87 12.30 -13.49
C ASP A 53 14.54 11.95 -14.14
N GLU A 54 14.10 12.78 -15.10
CA GLU A 54 12.78 12.65 -15.72
C GLU A 54 12.60 11.35 -16.53
N GLU A 55 13.66 10.82 -17.15
CA GLU A 55 13.62 9.58 -17.91
C GLU A 55 13.42 8.39 -16.97
N VAL A 56 14.12 8.39 -15.82
CA VAL A 56 13.94 7.38 -14.77
C VAL A 56 12.52 7.42 -14.21
N VAL A 57 12.03 8.60 -13.83
CA VAL A 57 10.66 8.74 -13.26
C VAL A 57 9.59 8.34 -14.28
N LYS A 58 9.78 8.72 -15.55
CA LYS A 58 8.88 8.26 -16.61
C LYS A 58 8.89 6.75 -16.75
N GLY A 59 10.05 6.12 -16.75
CA GLY A 59 10.17 4.66 -16.80
C GLY A 59 9.44 3.98 -15.65
N LEU A 60 9.58 4.49 -14.42
CA LEU A 60 8.84 3.98 -13.25
C LEU A 60 7.32 4.07 -13.42
N ARG A 61 6.79 5.17 -13.98
CA ARG A 61 5.35 5.32 -14.25
C ARG A 61 4.86 4.38 -15.33
N ASP A 62 5.63 4.23 -16.41
CA ASP A 62 5.27 3.34 -17.52
C ASP A 62 5.21 1.88 -17.02
N HIS A 63 6.19 1.45 -16.21
CA HIS A 63 6.19 0.13 -15.60
C HIS A 63 5.06 -0.03 -14.57
N PHE A 64 4.84 0.94 -13.68
CA PHE A 64 3.69 0.91 -12.77
C PHE A 64 2.38 0.63 -13.51
N THR A 65 2.15 1.33 -14.63
CA THR A 65 0.95 1.15 -15.44
C THR A 65 0.91 -0.23 -16.09
N GLY A 66 2.05 -0.69 -16.60
CA GLY A 66 2.20 -2.03 -17.22
C GLY A 66 1.83 -3.14 -16.23
N GLU A 67 2.47 -3.15 -15.07
CA GLU A 67 2.24 -4.15 -14.02
C GLU A 67 0.78 -4.17 -13.55
N CYS A 68 0.17 -3.00 -13.34
CA CYS A 68 -1.26 -2.92 -13.00
C CYS A 68 -2.16 -3.55 -14.08
N CYS A 69 -1.83 -3.37 -15.37
CA CYS A 69 -2.56 -3.99 -16.47
C CYS A 69 -2.34 -5.51 -16.51
N GLU A 70 -1.10 -5.98 -16.27
CA GLU A 70 -0.75 -7.39 -16.30
C GLU A 70 -1.47 -8.19 -15.22
N VAL A 71 -1.68 -7.64 -14.02
CA VAL A 71 -2.54 -8.24 -12.99
C VAL A 71 -3.91 -8.63 -13.57
N GLY A 72 -4.59 -7.68 -14.21
CA GLY A 72 -5.91 -7.92 -14.79
C GLY A 72 -5.89 -8.90 -15.96
N MET A 73 -4.90 -8.77 -16.85
CA MET A 73 -4.71 -9.66 -18.01
C MET A 73 -4.45 -11.09 -17.57
N TYR A 74 -3.50 -11.33 -16.66
CA TYR A 74 -3.15 -12.68 -16.21
C TYR A 74 -4.30 -13.35 -15.46
N LEU A 75 -5.06 -12.64 -14.64
CA LEU A 75 -6.27 -13.19 -14.03
C LEU A 75 -7.34 -13.55 -15.06
N ALA A 76 -7.47 -12.79 -16.15
CA ALA A 76 -8.38 -13.13 -17.23
C ALA A 76 -7.89 -14.34 -18.02
N MET A 77 -6.59 -14.42 -18.33
CA MET A 77 -5.94 -15.56 -19.01
C MET A 77 -6.01 -16.83 -18.16
N SER A 78 -5.86 -16.72 -16.84
CA SER A 78 -6.04 -17.84 -15.90
C SER A 78 -7.45 -18.45 -16.05
N ARG A 79 -8.50 -17.60 -16.04
CA ARG A 79 -9.88 -18.09 -16.23
C ARG A 79 -10.11 -18.73 -17.60
N GLN A 80 -9.42 -18.25 -18.65
CA GLN A 80 -9.51 -18.85 -19.96
C GLN A 80 -8.81 -20.22 -20.00
N ALA A 81 -7.64 -20.35 -19.41
CA ALA A 81 -6.93 -21.62 -19.31
C ALA A 81 -7.73 -22.68 -18.55
N ASP A 82 -8.41 -22.28 -17.45
CA ASP A 82 -9.32 -23.18 -16.73
C ASP A 82 -10.47 -23.68 -17.60
N ARG A 83 -11.10 -22.77 -18.38
CA ARG A 83 -12.19 -23.16 -19.31
C ARG A 83 -11.74 -24.12 -20.40
N GLU A 84 -10.48 -24.03 -20.82
CA GLU A 84 -9.89 -24.90 -21.82
C GLU A 84 -9.32 -26.22 -21.24
N GLY A 85 -9.33 -26.38 -19.91
CA GLY A 85 -8.85 -27.59 -19.24
C GLY A 85 -7.34 -27.63 -19.01
N TYR A 86 -6.69 -26.46 -18.87
CA TYR A 86 -5.25 -26.34 -18.58
C TYR A 86 -5.02 -25.78 -17.15
N PRO A 87 -5.31 -26.56 -16.09
CA PRO A 87 -5.25 -26.05 -14.71
C PRO A 87 -3.86 -25.60 -14.26
N GLU A 88 -2.79 -26.24 -14.76
CA GLU A 88 -1.43 -25.85 -14.44
C GLU A 88 -1.07 -24.47 -15.02
N ILE A 89 -1.54 -24.19 -16.26
CA ILE A 89 -1.35 -22.90 -16.91
C ILE A 89 -2.20 -21.83 -16.19
N ALA A 90 -3.43 -22.17 -15.82
CA ALA A 90 -4.30 -21.27 -15.06
C ALA A 90 -3.68 -20.86 -13.73
N GLU A 91 -3.10 -21.81 -13.00
CA GLU A 91 -2.43 -21.54 -11.73
C GLU A 91 -1.15 -20.73 -11.90
N ALA A 92 -0.39 -20.96 -12.97
CA ALA A 92 0.79 -20.16 -13.29
C ALA A 92 0.43 -18.69 -13.53
N PHE A 93 -0.59 -18.41 -14.36
CA PHE A 93 -1.08 -17.05 -14.60
C PHE A 93 -1.56 -16.39 -13.32
N LYS A 94 -2.30 -17.10 -12.48
CA LYS A 94 -2.78 -16.57 -11.20
C LYS A 94 -1.62 -16.17 -10.29
N ARG A 95 -0.62 -17.04 -10.15
CA ARG A 95 0.58 -16.76 -9.35
C ARG A 95 1.34 -15.55 -9.86
N TYR A 96 1.59 -15.46 -11.17
CA TYR A 96 2.29 -14.32 -11.76
C TYR A 96 1.49 -13.02 -11.60
N ALA A 97 0.15 -13.04 -11.72
CA ALA A 97 -0.66 -11.85 -11.43
C ALA A 97 -0.42 -11.27 -10.03
N PHE A 98 -0.17 -12.10 -9.02
CA PHE A 98 0.19 -11.62 -7.67
C PHE A 98 1.63 -11.11 -7.60
N GLU A 99 2.55 -11.69 -8.36
CA GLU A 99 3.93 -11.18 -8.47
C GLU A 99 3.94 -9.79 -9.12
N GLU A 100 3.16 -9.57 -10.21
CA GLU A 100 3.01 -8.25 -10.83
C GLU A 100 2.31 -7.23 -9.92
N ALA A 101 1.38 -7.67 -9.07
CA ALA A 101 0.80 -6.78 -8.06
C ALA A 101 1.85 -6.30 -7.04
N GLU A 102 2.80 -7.15 -6.64
CA GLU A 102 3.93 -6.77 -5.79
C GLU A 102 4.88 -5.80 -6.51
N HIS A 103 5.18 -6.01 -7.81
CA HIS A 103 5.99 -5.08 -8.60
C HIS A 103 5.30 -3.71 -8.69
N ALA A 104 4.00 -3.68 -9.05
CA ALA A 104 3.21 -2.45 -9.09
C ALA A 104 3.24 -1.72 -7.75
N SER A 105 3.11 -2.42 -6.63
CA SER A 105 3.15 -1.82 -5.30
C SER A 105 4.47 -1.10 -5.02
N LYS A 106 5.59 -1.71 -5.40
CA LYS A 106 6.93 -1.13 -5.23
C LYS A 106 7.12 0.12 -6.10
N PHE A 107 6.69 0.09 -7.37
CA PHE A 107 6.70 1.29 -8.20
C PHE A 107 5.82 2.40 -7.64
N ALA A 108 4.65 2.07 -7.09
CA ALA A 108 3.78 3.05 -6.42
C ALA A 108 4.47 3.71 -5.22
N GLU A 109 5.20 2.94 -4.40
CA GLU A 109 5.96 3.45 -3.25
C GLU A 109 7.12 4.35 -3.71
N LEU A 110 7.90 3.92 -4.71
CA LEU A 110 9.00 4.72 -5.25
C LEU A 110 8.52 6.07 -5.78
N LEU A 111 7.41 6.09 -6.52
CA LEU A 111 6.82 7.30 -7.09
C LEU A 111 6.14 8.18 -6.04
N GLY A 112 5.43 7.60 -5.08
CA GLY A 112 4.63 8.34 -4.09
C GLY A 112 3.56 9.24 -4.70
N GLU A 113 2.99 8.83 -5.85
CA GLU A 113 1.97 9.58 -6.59
C GLU A 113 0.56 9.09 -6.26
N VAL A 114 0.39 7.78 -6.07
CA VAL A 114 -0.90 7.14 -5.76
C VAL A 114 -1.00 6.65 -4.32
N VAL A 115 0.10 6.65 -3.60
CA VAL A 115 0.20 6.31 -2.18
C VAL A 115 0.95 7.39 -1.43
N THR A 116 0.56 7.67 -0.18
CA THR A 116 1.22 8.63 0.71
C THR A 116 1.71 7.93 1.98
N ASP A 117 2.56 8.59 2.74
CA ASP A 117 3.05 8.15 4.06
C ASP A 117 2.00 8.25 5.18
N SER A 118 0.79 8.72 4.87
CA SER A 118 -0.33 8.84 5.79
C SER A 118 -1.45 7.85 5.49
N THR A 119 -1.64 6.85 6.37
CA THR A 119 -2.75 5.91 6.26
C THR A 119 -4.10 6.61 6.20
N LYS A 120 -4.32 7.64 7.03
CA LYS A 120 -5.55 8.44 7.00
C LYS A 120 -5.78 9.02 5.62
N LYS A 121 -4.76 9.67 5.05
CA LYS A 121 -4.85 10.31 3.72
C LYS A 121 -5.10 9.28 2.63
N ASN A 122 -4.44 8.13 2.68
CA ASN A 122 -4.66 7.05 1.72
C ASN A 122 -6.11 6.54 1.76
N VAL A 123 -6.68 6.36 2.94
CA VAL A 123 -8.09 5.92 3.08
C VAL A 123 -9.06 7.00 2.58
N GLU A 124 -8.81 8.29 2.88
CA GLU A 124 -9.62 9.42 2.35
C GLU A 124 -9.63 9.44 0.82
N LEU A 125 -8.45 9.31 0.20
CA LEU A 125 -8.31 9.30 -1.26
C LEU A 125 -9.03 8.08 -1.87
N ARG A 126 -8.94 6.92 -1.23
CA ARG A 126 -9.62 5.72 -1.74
C ARG A 126 -11.13 5.82 -1.59
N ALA A 127 -11.65 6.25 -0.45
CA ALA A 127 -13.09 6.47 -0.26
C ALA A 127 -13.66 7.36 -1.37
N ALA A 128 -13.02 8.49 -1.66
CA ALA A 128 -13.44 9.40 -2.73
C ALA A 128 -13.38 8.74 -4.12
N ALA A 129 -12.32 7.98 -4.40
CA ALA A 129 -12.15 7.27 -5.68
C ALA A 129 -13.21 6.18 -5.90
N GLU A 130 -13.55 5.40 -4.86
CA GLU A 130 -14.58 4.38 -4.93
C GLU A 130 -15.97 4.99 -5.23
N HIS A 131 -16.30 6.14 -4.63
CA HIS A 131 -17.52 6.87 -4.98
C HIS A 131 -17.57 7.25 -6.46
N GLY A 132 -16.48 7.78 -7.01
CA GLY A 132 -16.35 8.11 -8.42
C GLY A 132 -16.45 6.86 -9.33
N ALA A 133 -15.75 5.78 -8.97
CA ALA A 133 -15.75 4.52 -9.70
C ALA A 133 -17.16 3.88 -9.73
N CYS A 134 -17.88 3.90 -8.61
CA CYS A 134 -19.25 3.45 -8.53
C CYS A 134 -20.16 4.23 -9.50
N ALA A 135 -20.09 5.56 -9.49
CA ALA A 135 -20.90 6.39 -10.38
C ALA A 135 -20.58 6.14 -11.86
N GLY A 136 -19.28 6.04 -12.21
CA GLY A 136 -18.83 5.77 -13.57
C GLY A 136 -19.30 4.39 -14.07
N LYS A 137 -19.12 3.34 -13.28
CA LYS A 137 -19.57 1.99 -13.62
C LYS A 137 -21.10 1.93 -13.77
N LEU A 138 -21.85 2.62 -12.90
CA LEU A 138 -23.30 2.69 -13.01
C LEU A 138 -23.76 3.34 -14.32
N ALA A 139 -23.08 4.40 -14.77
CA ALA A 139 -23.39 5.05 -16.04
C ALA A 139 -23.15 4.10 -17.23
N ILE A 140 -22.04 3.36 -17.23
CA ILE A 140 -21.74 2.33 -18.26
C ILE A 140 -22.80 1.23 -18.24
N ALA A 141 -23.14 0.70 -17.07
CA ALA A 141 -24.14 -0.36 -16.93
C ALA A 141 -25.51 0.09 -17.48
N LYS A 142 -25.96 1.30 -17.12
CA LYS A 142 -27.22 1.85 -17.67
C LYS A 142 -27.18 1.95 -19.18
N ARG A 143 -26.11 2.47 -19.75
CA ARG A 143 -25.97 2.61 -21.21
C ARG A 143 -25.94 1.24 -21.89
N ALA A 144 -25.25 0.27 -21.33
CA ALA A 144 -25.25 -1.10 -21.84
C ALA A 144 -26.66 -1.71 -21.86
N LYS A 145 -27.46 -1.48 -20.81
CA LYS A 145 -28.85 -1.94 -20.75
C LYS A 145 -29.72 -1.31 -21.83
N GLU A 146 -29.61 -0.01 -22.05
CA GLU A 146 -30.33 0.72 -23.11
C GLU A 146 -30.04 0.15 -24.51
N LEU A 147 -28.80 -0.35 -24.72
CA LEU A 147 -28.33 -0.92 -25.99
C LEU A 147 -28.58 -2.43 -26.12
N GLY A 148 -29.16 -3.08 -25.10
CA GLY A 148 -29.40 -4.53 -25.08
C GLY A 148 -28.14 -5.38 -24.85
N TYR A 149 -27.09 -4.82 -24.26
CA TYR A 149 -25.82 -5.51 -23.96
C TYR A 149 -25.89 -6.12 -22.55
N ASP A 150 -26.77 -7.09 -22.34
CA ASP A 150 -27.10 -7.63 -21.02
C ASP A 150 -25.88 -8.19 -20.27
N ALA A 151 -24.99 -8.92 -20.94
CA ALA A 151 -23.78 -9.47 -20.34
C ALA A 151 -22.84 -8.38 -19.81
N ILE A 152 -22.71 -7.26 -20.54
CA ILE A 152 -21.91 -6.10 -20.13
C ILE A 152 -22.60 -5.40 -18.96
N HIS A 153 -23.91 -5.16 -19.08
CA HIS A 153 -24.71 -4.57 -18.01
C HIS A 153 -24.52 -5.33 -16.70
N ASP A 154 -24.77 -6.64 -16.70
CA ASP A 154 -24.76 -7.47 -15.51
C ASP A 154 -23.36 -7.47 -14.85
N THR A 155 -22.30 -7.64 -15.64
CA THR A 155 -20.93 -7.64 -15.16
C THR A 155 -20.55 -6.30 -14.54
N VAL A 156 -20.80 -5.19 -15.23
CA VAL A 156 -20.38 -3.86 -14.77
C VAL A 156 -21.27 -3.37 -13.61
N HIS A 157 -22.54 -3.77 -13.58
CA HIS A 157 -23.44 -3.45 -12.48
C HIS A 157 -23.04 -4.14 -11.17
N GLU A 158 -22.58 -5.40 -11.22
CA GLU A 158 -22.05 -6.08 -10.03
C GLU A 158 -20.76 -5.40 -9.53
N MET A 159 -19.86 -5.02 -10.44
CA MET A 159 -18.66 -4.24 -10.07
C MET A 159 -19.04 -2.89 -9.41
N CYS A 160 -20.10 -2.21 -9.91
CA CYS A 160 -20.59 -0.97 -9.31
C CYS A 160 -21.04 -1.18 -7.85
N LYS A 161 -21.66 -2.32 -7.52
CA LYS A 161 -22.04 -2.66 -6.15
C LYS A 161 -20.82 -2.92 -5.26
N ASP A 162 -19.77 -3.53 -5.82
CA ASP A 162 -18.51 -3.72 -5.12
C ASP A 162 -17.85 -2.38 -4.77
N GLU A 163 -17.79 -1.43 -5.71
CA GLU A 163 -17.25 -0.09 -5.44
C GLU A 163 -18.04 0.63 -4.33
N ALA A 164 -19.38 0.50 -4.35
CA ALA A 164 -20.21 1.07 -3.29
C ALA A 164 -19.92 0.43 -1.92
N ARG A 165 -19.63 -0.88 -1.88
CA ARG A 165 -19.24 -1.61 -0.67
C ARG A 165 -17.85 -1.19 -0.20
N HIS A 166 -16.88 -1.04 -1.11
CA HIS A 166 -15.53 -0.57 -0.81
C HIS A 166 -15.56 0.85 -0.23
N GLY A 167 -16.26 1.78 -0.88
CA GLY A 167 -16.41 3.16 -0.40
C GLY A 167 -16.99 3.22 1.00
N LYS A 168 -18.08 2.51 1.27
CA LYS A 168 -18.67 2.42 2.62
C LYS A 168 -17.72 1.79 3.64
N GLY A 169 -16.91 0.82 3.21
CA GLY A 169 -15.87 0.21 4.04
C GLY A 169 -14.82 1.23 4.46
N PHE A 170 -14.28 2.01 3.52
CA PHE A 170 -13.31 3.05 3.80
C PHE A 170 -13.89 4.18 4.67
N ASP A 171 -15.13 4.62 4.41
CA ASP A 171 -15.82 5.62 5.25
C ASP A 171 -15.98 5.11 6.69
N GLY A 172 -16.33 3.82 6.85
CA GLY A 172 -16.41 3.18 8.16
C GLY A 172 -15.08 3.14 8.91
N LEU A 173 -13.98 2.86 8.19
CA LEU A 173 -12.62 2.87 8.76
C LEU A 173 -12.18 4.28 9.15
N LEU A 174 -12.46 5.29 8.32
CA LEU A 174 -12.19 6.70 8.65
C LEU A 174 -12.92 7.10 9.93
N LYS A 175 -14.19 6.78 10.03
CA LYS A 175 -14.99 7.08 11.22
C LYS A 175 -14.45 6.36 12.46
N ARG A 176 -14.03 5.10 12.33
CA ARG A 176 -13.57 4.30 13.46
C ARG A 176 -12.23 4.73 14.01
N TYR A 177 -11.27 5.08 13.14
CA TYR A 177 -9.87 5.28 13.54
C TYR A 177 -9.42 6.74 13.54
N PHE A 178 -10.11 7.63 12.82
CA PHE A 178 -9.64 8.99 12.57
C PHE A 178 -10.66 10.08 12.87
N SER A 179 -11.87 9.74 13.35
CA SER A 179 -12.79 10.73 13.90
C SER A 179 -12.52 10.90 15.38
N CYS A 180 -12.10 12.10 15.80
CA CYS A 180 -12.07 12.53 17.19
C CYS A 180 -13.45 12.95 17.62
#